data_7a8547e9e40ef1779b66670eb67d7af1
#
_entry.id   7a8547e9e40ef1779b66670eb67d7af1
#
_cell.length_a   1.000
_cell.length_b   1.000
_cell.length_c   1.000
_cell.angle_alpha   90.00
_cell.angle_beta   90.00
_cell.angle_gamma   90.00
#
_symmetry.space_group_name_H-M   'P 1'
#
loop_
_entity.id
_entity.type
_entity.pdbx_description
1 polymer ?
#
loop_
_entity_poly.entity_id
_entity_poly.type
_entity_poly.pdbx_seq_one_letter_code
_entity_poly.pdbx_strand_id
1 'polypeptide(L)'
;MRSRYFRTSTPAAIIFLLLVGAGSGQNTTLISLDQAIELALAHNHSIKAQRTLILQNQAQEITANLRPNPTFGVDSQFVPFFSPQDFSGTNLDETQQFDVGLSYLFERGHKRQRRLQAARDQTAVTRAQIGDAERTLVFNVGQQFVSVLVAESTLQFALQDLKDFQDEVNISELQMKAGAISEGDYLKIKLQLLQFQTDVSSARLAKVQALVSLRELLGYDAVPENFDVIGELSYQPIRAKLDDLEAKALQQRPDYRAAELGITAAQSQIRLAKANAKVDVNGTYDFTHVSGENAASIFANFELPIFNRNQGEIARTRYALTQAQEQQQSTSDTVLSDVANAYQALRSNNEIVELYTSGYLKQAQDSRDISEYAYKRGAASLLDYLDAARSYRAAQLAYRQALGSYMTALEQLKEAVGTRNLQ
;
A
#
# COMPACT_ATOMS: atom_id res chain seq x y z
N MET A 1 -43.47 -58.24 21.69
CA MET A 1 -44.82 -58.19 21.07
C MET A 1 -44.72 -57.32 19.86
N ARG A 2 -44.68 -57.91 18.70
CA ARG A 2 -45.58 -57.85 17.52
C ARG A 2 -45.99 -56.44 17.15
N SER A 3 -45.45 -55.99 16.02
CA SER A 3 -46.00 -56.09 14.60
C SER A 3 -46.73 -54.77 14.25
N ARG A 4 -46.56 -54.11 13.13
CA ARG A 4 -46.76 -54.49 11.71
C ARG A 4 -46.29 -53.45 10.73
N TYR A 5 -45.75 -53.90 9.64
CA TYR A 5 -45.48 -53.18 8.38
C TYR A 5 -46.73 -52.55 7.78
N PHE A 6 -46.57 -51.35 7.17
CA PHE A 6 -47.35 -50.97 5.97
C PHE A 6 -46.44 -50.33 4.95
N ARG A 7 -46.22 -51.01 3.85
CA ARG A 7 -45.66 -50.50 2.60
C ARG A 7 -46.77 -49.78 1.86
N THR A 8 -46.54 -48.55 1.43
CA THR A 8 -47.25 -47.92 0.31
C THR A 8 -46.22 -47.42 -0.68
N SER A 9 -46.21 -48.06 -1.82
CA SER A 9 -45.49 -47.70 -3.05
C SER A 9 -46.18 -46.52 -3.73
N THR A 10 -45.45 -45.42 -3.97
CA THR A 10 -45.84 -44.36 -4.89
C THR A 10 -44.83 -44.25 -6.00
N PRO A 11 -45.22 -44.06 -7.27
CA PRO A 11 -44.34 -44.13 -8.43
C PRO A 11 -43.46 -42.87 -8.54
N ALA A 12 -42.19 -43.10 -8.87
CA ALA A 12 -41.24 -42.06 -9.21
C ALA A 12 -41.62 -41.37 -10.53
N ALA A 13 -42.11 -40.14 -10.46
CA ALA A 13 -42.19 -39.25 -11.62
C ALA A 13 -40.80 -38.66 -11.87
N ILE A 14 -40.12 -39.11 -12.91
CA ILE A 14 -38.89 -38.55 -13.43
C ILE A 14 -39.25 -37.23 -14.11
N ILE A 15 -39.07 -36.12 -13.40
CA ILE A 15 -39.09 -34.77 -14.00
C ILE A 15 -37.71 -34.55 -14.61
N PHE A 16 -37.64 -34.62 -15.93
CA PHE A 16 -36.48 -34.20 -16.73
C PHE A 16 -36.45 -32.66 -16.70
N LEU A 17 -35.69 -32.09 -15.75
CA LEU A 17 -35.41 -30.67 -15.74
C LEU A 17 -34.41 -30.39 -16.87
N LEU A 18 -34.91 -29.88 -17.99
CA LEU A 18 -34.13 -29.23 -19.04
C LEU A 18 -33.43 -28.01 -18.37
N LEU A 19 -32.21 -28.20 -17.94
CA LEU A 19 -31.29 -27.09 -17.66
C LEU A 19 -31.02 -26.40 -19.00
N VAL A 20 -31.83 -25.39 -19.30
CA VAL A 20 -31.48 -24.34 -20.25
C VAL A 20 -30.28 -23.62 -19.61
N GLY A 21 -29.09 -23.99 -20.06
CA GLY A 21 -27.88 -23.25 -19.75
C GLY A 21 -28.06 -21.82 -20.28
N ALA A 22 -28.47 -20.91 -19.42
CA ALA A 22 -28.28 -19.50 -19.64
C ALA A 22 -26.75 -19.30 -19.77
N GLY A 23 -26.29 -19.15 -21.00
CA GLY A 23 -24.96 -18.69 -21.30
C GLY A 23 -24.81 -17.32 -20.61
N SER A 24 -24.18 -17.33 -19.46
CA SER A 24 -23.75 -16.10 -18.79
C SER A 24 -22.74 -15.45 -19.73
N GLY A 25 -23.21 -14.52 -20.56
CA GLY A 25 -22.33 -13.53 -21.13
C GLY A 25 -21.59 -12.95 -19.93
N GLN A 26 -20.29 -13.24 -19.82
CA GLN A 26 -19.46 -12.69 -18.76
C GLN A 26 -19.45 -11.18 -18.96
N ASN A 27 -20.34 -10.46 -18.24
CA ASN A 27 -20.31 -9.01 -18.20
C ASN A 27 -18.97 -8.61 -17.63
N THR A 28 -18.12 -8.02 -18.45
CA THR A 28 -16.84 -7.44 -18.00
C THR A 28 -17.17 -6.35 -16.98
N THR A 29 -16.64 -6.50 -15.79
CA THR A 29 -16.79 -5.48 -14.73
C THR A 29 -15.90 -4.29 -15.07
N LEU A 30 -16.52 -3.12 -15.29
CA LEU A 30 -15.80 -1.88 -15.56
C LEU A 30 -15.57 -1.12 -14.26
N ILE A 31 -14.33 -0.68 -14.03
CA ILE A 31 -13.90 -0.03 -12.78
C ILE A 31 -13.33 1.36 -13.11
N SER A 32 -13.84 2.41 -12.44
CA SER A 32 -13.28 3.76 -12.51
C SER A 32 -12.05 3.90 -11.62
N LEU A 33 -11.26 4.97 -11.79
CA LEU A 33 -10.10 5.25 -10.94
C LEU A 33 -10.48 5.38 -9.45
N ASP A 34 -11.56 6.06 -9.14
CA ASP A 34 -11.99 6.22 -7.75
C ASP A 34 -12.43 4.88 -7.13
N GLN A 35 -13.17 4.07 -7.88
CA GLN A 35 -13.51 2.70 -7.45
C GLN A 35 -12.27 1.83 -7.28
N ALA A 36 -11.27 1.94 -8.16
CA ALA A 36 -10.01 1.21 -8.03
C ALA A 36 -9.27 1.59 -6.74
N ILE A 37 -9.22 2.87 -6.40
CA ILE A 37 -8.62 3.35 -5.16
C ILE A 37 -9.37 2.82 -3.93
N GLU A 38 -10.69 2.89 -3.92
CA GLU A 38 -11.51 2.36 -2.83
C GLU A 38 -11.29 0.85 -2.62
N LEU A 39 -11.28 0.08 -3.71
CA LEU A 39 -11.01 -1.36 -3.68
C LEU A 39 -9.60 -1.65 -3.13
N ALA A 40 -8.59 -0.93 -3.59
CA ALA A 40 -7.22 -1.10 -3.11
C ALA A 40 -7.11 -0.81 -1.60
N LEU A 41 -7.64 0.31 -1.13
CA LEU A 41 -7.62 0.68 0.29
C LEU A 41 -8.41 -0.30 1.17
N ALA A 42 -9.46 -0.93 0.62
CA ALA A 42 -10.28 -1.90 1.34
C ALA A 42 -9.72 -3.33 1.29
N HIS A 43 -9.07 -3.73 0.20
CA HIS A 43 -8.75 -5.14 -0.05
C HIS A 43 -7.26 -5.45 -0.15
N ASN A 44 -6.38 -4.46 -0.39
CA ASN A 44 -4.94 -4.70 -0.48
C ASN A 44 -4.38 -5.29 0.83
N HIS A 45 -3.82 -6.50 0.75
CA HIS A 45 -3.32 -7.23 1.91
C HIS A 45 -2.12 -6.56 2.59
N SER A 46 -1.28 -5.84 1.86
CA SER A 46 -0.15 -5.10 2.44
C SER A 46 -0.64 -3.99 3.39
N ILE A 47 -1.62 -3.19 2.95
CA ILE A 47 -2.23 -2.15 3.79
C ILE A 47 -3.00 -2.77 4.97
N LYS A 48 -3.75 -3.86 4.75
CA LYS A 48 -4.42 -4.58 5.85
C LYS A 48 -3.41 -5.05 6.90
N ALA A 49 -2.28 -5.62 6.49
CA ALA A 49 -1.21 -6.03 7.39
C ALA A 49 -0.62 -4.84 8.18
N GLN A 50 -0.34 -3.72 7.50
CA GLN A 50 0.17 -2.51 8.15
C GLN A 50 -0.83 -1.92 9.15
N ARG A 51 -2.13 -1.90 8.83
CA ARG A 51 -3.18 -1.43 9.74
C ARG A 51 -3.25 -2.23 11.04
N THR A 52 -2.83 -3.51 11.04
CA THR A 52 -2.76 -4.30 12.29
C THR A 52 -1.72 -3.78 13.27
N LEU A 53 -0.71 -2.99 12.83
CA LEU A 53 0.25 -2.33 13.71
C LEU A 53 -0.43 -1.33 14.66
N ILE A 54 -1.52 -0.69 14.23
CA ILE A 54 -2.32 0.18 15.12
C ILE A 54 -2.89 -0.64 16.26
N LEU A 55 -3.47 -1.81 15.95
CA LEU A 55 -4.06 -2.70 16.97
C LEU A 55 -3.00 -3.25 17.92
N GLN A 56 -1.80 -3.58 17.40
CA GLN A 56 -0.66 -4.01 18.23
C GLN A 56 -0.23 -2.89 19.18
N ASN A 57 -0.10 -1.65 18.69
CA ASN A 57 0.23 -0.51 19.55
C ASN A 57 -0.88 -0.21 20.57
N GLN A 58 -2.15 -0.34 20.20
CA GLN A 58 -3.28 -0.21 21.16
C GLN A 58 -3.23 -1.30 22.24
N ALA A 59 -2.89 -2.54 21.90
CA ALA A 59 -2.67 -3.60 22.87
C ALA A 59 -1.48 -3.25 23.81
N GLN A 60 -0.41 -2.64 23.25
CA GLN A 60 0.70 -2.13 24.05
C GLN A 60 0.28 -0.99 24.99
N GLU A 61 -0.67 -0.14 24.60
CA GLU A 61 -1.25 0.87 25.51
C GLU A 61 -1.95 0.23 26.71
N ILE A 62 -2.68 -0.89 26.49
CA ILE A 62 -3.29 -1.66 27.58
C ILE A 62 -2.20 -2.15 28.52
N THR A 63 -1.16 -2.81 27.99
CA THR A 63 -0.02 -3.31 28.79
C THR A 63 0.66 -2.18 29.56
N ALA A 64 0.92 -1.04 28.91
CA ALA A 64 1.55 0.14 29.53
C ALA A 64 0.71 0.73 30.67
N ASN A 65 -0.61 0.53 30.65
CA ASN A 65 -1.52 1.02 31.67
C ASN A 65 -1.74 0.03 32.84
N LEU A 66 -1.20 -1.19 32.77
CA LEU A 66 -1.35 -2.14 33.86
C LEU A 66 -0.51 -1.72 35.07
N ARG A 67 -1.04 -2.06 36.24
CA ARG A 67 -0.31 -1.98 37.50
C ARG A 67 0.51 -3.27 37.68
N PRO A 68 1.62 -3.22 38.44
CA PRO A 68 2.31 -4.43 38.84
C PRO A 68 1.35 -5.38 39.57
N ASN A 69 1.49 -6.69 39.37
CA ASN A 69 0.74 -7.67 40.12
C ASN A 69 1.30 -7.81 41.55
N PRO A 70 0.46 -8.05 42.55
CA PRO A 70 0.96 -8.50 43.83
C PRO A 70 1.62 -9.88 43.69
N THR A 71 2.66 -10.11 44.46
CA THR A 71 3.37 -11.38 44.50
C THR A 71 3.00 -12.09 45.79
N PHE A 72 2.50 -13.33 45.69
CA PHE A 72 2.26 -14.21 46.81
C PHE A 72 3.42 -15.20 46.90
N GLY A 73 4.03 -15.31 48.09
CA GLY A 73 5.13 -16.20 48.37
C GLY A 73 4.80 -17.14 49.52
N VAL A 74 5.29 -18.33 49.44
CA VAL A 74 5.29 -19.31 50.53
C VAL A 74 6.69 -19.87 50.60
N ASP A 75 7.27 -19.84 51.79
CA ASP A 75 8.55 -20.49 52.01
C ASP A 75 8.53 -21.31 53.28
N SER A 76 9.41 -22.28 53.37
CA SER A 76 9.61 -23.11 54.50
C SER A 76 11.10 -23.30 54.72
N GLN A 77 11.56 -22.93 55.91
CA GLN A 77 12.96 -22.97 56.27
C GLN A 77 13.17 -24.00 57.40
N PHE A 78 14.41 -24.41 57.62
CA PHE A 78 14.83 -25.39 58.61
C PHE A 78 14.17 -26.77 58.47
N VAL A 79 13.78 -27.15 57.25
CA VAL A 79 13.31 -28.50 56.96
C VAL A 79 14.51 -29.46 56.96
N PRO A 80 14.51 -30.51 57.81
CA PRO A 80 15.71 -31.34 58.04
C PRO A 80 15.92 -32.38 56.93
N PHE A 81 16.07 -31.97 55.66
CA PHE A 81 16.23 -32.87 54.52
C PHE A 81 17.42 -33.83 54.63
N PHE A 82 18.49 -33.40 55.34
CA PHE A 82 19.70 -34.19 55.49
C PHE A 82 19.78 -34.97 56.84
N SER A 83 18.75 -34.88 57.65
CA SER A 83 18.64 -35.52 58.96
C SER A 83 17.28 -36.20 59.12
N PRO A 84 17.03 -37.37 58.46
CA PRO A 84 15.71 -38.01 58.44
C PRO A 84 15.16 -38.35 59.79
N GLN A 85 16.04 -38.62 60.81
CA GLN A 85 15.66 -38.85 62.19
C GLN A 85 14.96 -37.65 62.88
N ASP A 86 15.18 -36.46 62.35
CA ASP A 86 14.60 -35.21 62.86
C ASP A 86 13.22 -34.88 62.27
N PHE A 87 12.73 -35.70 61.35
CA PHE A 87 11.36 -35.63 60.82
C PHE A 87 10.32 -36.20 61.87
N SER A 88 10.15 -35.54 62.96
CA SER A 88 9.06 -35.78 63.93
C SER A 88 8.13 -34.59 63.98
N GLY A 89 6.83 -34.81 64.25
CA GLY A 89 5.87 -33.70 64.30
C GLY A 89 6.25 -32.65 65.36
N THR A 90 6.79 -33.03 66.47
CA THR A 90 7.26 -32.12 67.53
C THR A 90 8.50 -31.34 67.09
N ASN A 91 9.48 -32.01 66.50
CA ASN A 91 10.70 -31.33 66.07
C ASN A 91 10.46 -30.34 64.88
N LEU A 92 9.55 -30.69 63.98
CA LEU A 92 9.12 -29.78 62.93
C LEU A 92 8.37 -28.56 63.47
N ASP A 93 7.51 -28.71 64.45
CA ASP A 93 6.79 -27.61 65.08
C ASP A 93 7.71 -26.71 65.91
N GLU A 94 8.73 -27.26 66.53
CA GLU A 94 9.69 -26.50 67.32
C GLU A 94 10.81 -25.81 66.50
N THR A 95 11.15 -26.36 65.35
CA THR A 95 12.34 -25.87 64.58
C THR A 95 12.02 -25.31 63.24
N GLN A 96 10.99 -25.77 62.55
CA GLN A 96 10.63 -25.33 61.21
C GLN A 96 10.03 -23.90 61.23
N GLN A 97 10.46 -23.09 60.33
CA GLN A 97 9.81 -21.82 60.02
C GLN A 97 8.98 -21.98 58.76
N PHE A 98 7.75 -21.49 58.79
CA PHE A 98 6.85 -21.44 57.66
C PHE A 98 6.36 -20.02 57.48
N ASP A 99 6.62 -19.44 56.28
CA ASP A 99 6.26 -18.07 55.97
C ASP A 99 5.25 -18.01 54.83
N VAL A 100 4.25 -17.13 54.96
CA VAL A 100 3.30 -16.79 53.92
C VAL A 100 3.28 -15.28 53.75
N GLY A 101 3.72 -14.83 52.55
CA GLY A 101 3.90 -13.42 52.27
C GLY A 101 3.08 -12.89 51.10
N LEU A 102 2.66 -11.65 51.22
CA LEU A 102 2.07 -10.89 50.13
C LEU A 102 2.87 -9.63 49.92
N SER A 103 3.46 -9.42 48.74
CA SER A 103 4.20 -8.21 48.41
C SER A 103 3.56 -7.47 47.26
N TYR A 104 3.68 -6.13 47.30
CA TYR A 104 3.17 -5.25 46.26
C TYR A 104 4.11 -4.08 46.00
N LEU A 105 4.38 -3.84 44.69
CA LEU A 105 5.22 -2.74 44.22
C LEU A 105 4.39 -1.47 44.04
N PHE A 106 4.67 -0.46 44.83
CA PHE A 106 4.09 0.89 44.73
C PHE A 106 4.95 1.72 43.83
N GLU A 107 4.53 1.83 42.54
CA GLU A 107 5.21 2.68 41.55
C GLU A 107 5.05 4.16 41.90
N ARG A 108 6.19 4.85 42.00
CA ARG A 108 6.25 6.30 42.26
C ARG A 108 6.54 7.09 40.99
N GLY A 109 6.44 8.42 41.05
CA GLY A 109 6.79 9.27 39.91
C GLY A 109 5.81 9.21 38.72
N HIS A 110 4.61 8.67 38.92
CA HIS A 110 3.59 8.51 37.89
C HIS A 110 4.04 7.62 36.72
N LYS A 111 4.89 6.63 36.96
CA LYS A 111 5.50 5.76 35.94
C LYS A 111 4.44 5.16 35.01
N ARG A 112 3.36 4.61 35.54
CA ARG A 112 2.26 4.04 34.75
C ARG A 112 1.67 5.05 33.76
N GLN A 113 1.37 6.28 34.23
CA GLN A 113 0.81 7.33 33.39
C GLN A 113 1.80 7.78 32.30
N ARG A 114 3.10 7.79 32.62
CA ARG A 114 4.16 8.14 31.65
C ARG A 114 4.36 7.01 30.61
N ARG A 115 4.30 5.74 31.04
CA ARG A 115 4.31 4.59 30.11
C ARG A 115 3.12 4.65 29.13
N LEU A 116 1.93 4.86 29.67
CA LEU A 116 0.70 4.94 28.86
C LEU A 116 0.78 6.12 27.87
N GLN A 117 1.24 7.29 28.32
CA GLN A 117 1.38 8.45 27.43
C GLN A 117 2.40 8.19 26.31
N ALA A 118 3.55 7.61 26.63
CA ALA A 118 4.56 7.25 25.63
C ALA A 118 4.04 6.22 24.63
N ALA A 119 3.26 5.23 25.07
CA ALA A 119 2.62 4.26 24.18
C ALA A 119 1.58 4.92 23.26
N ARG A 120 0.76 5.84 23.79
CA ARG A 120 -0.23 6.59 22.99
C ARG A 120 0.40 7.47 21.92
N ASP A 121 1.48 8.18 22.29
CA ASP A 121 2.21 9.02 21.35
C ASP A 121 2.86 8.18 20.26
N GLN A 122 3.37 6.98 20.59
CA GLN A 122 3.87 6.03 19.59
C GLN A 122 2.75 5.50 18.67
N THR A 123 1.56 5.22 19.21
CA THR A 123 0.39 4.86 18.39
C THR A 123 0.01 5.97 17.40
N ALA A 124 0.12 7.23 17.82
CA ALA A 124 -0.16 8.38 16.96
C ALA A 124 0.85 8.46 15.78
N VAL A 125 2.14 8.24 16.05
CA VAL A 125 3.18 8.14 15.00
C VAL A 125 2.84 7.03 14.02
N THR A 126 2.53 5.82 14.50
CA THR A 126 2.19 4.68 13.65
C THR A 126 0.97 4.94 12.77
N ARG A 127 -0.07 5.62 13.30
CA ARG A 127 -1.24 6.00 12.48
C ARG A 127 -0.86 6.92 11.32
N ALA A 128 -0.01 7.91 11.57
CA ALA A 128 0.45 8.80 10.52
C ALA A 128 1.32 8.08 9.48
N GLN A 129 2.19 7.15 9.90
CA GLN A 129 2.97 6.30 8.99
C GLN A 129 2.09 5.42 8.10
N ILE A 130 1.00 4.86 8.64
CA ILE A 130 0.05 4.08 7.87
C ILE A 130 -0.71 4.97 6.87
N GLY A 131 -1.07 6.20 7.28
CA GLY A 131 -1.65 7.18 6.36
C GLY A 131 -0.72 7.51 5.19
N ASP A 132 0.59 7.51 5.41
CA ASP A 132 1.59 7.68 4.33
C ASP A 132 1.65 6.45 3.41
N ALA A 133 1.61 5.25 3.96
CA ALA A 133 1.55 4.03 3.16
C ALA A 133 0.25 3.95 2.33
N GLU A 134 -0.87 4.42 2.85
CA GLU A 134 -2.13 4.54 2.10
C GLU A 134 -2.02 5.57 0.96
N ARG A 135 -1.37 6.71 1.20
CA ARG A 135 -1.07 7.73 0.17
C ARG A 135 -0.25 7.13 -0.98
N THR A 136 0.81 6.40 -0.65
CA THR A 136 1.66 5.73 -1.64
C THR A 136 0.90 4.65 -2.41
N LEU A 137 0.03 3.87 -1.75
CA LEU A 137 -0.83 2.91 -2.45
C LEU A 137 -1.77 3.60 -3.44
N VAL A 138 -2.39 4.70 -3.05
CA VAL A 138 -3.28 5.50 -3.93
C VAL A 138 -2.55 5.97 -5.19
N PHE A 139 -1.30 6.44 -5.05
CA PHE A 139 -0.46 6.80 -6.19
C PHE A 139 -0.16 5.59 -7.10
N ASN A 140 0.26 4.48 -6.52
CA ASN A 140 0.59 3.27 -7.28
C ASN A 140 -0.64 2.77 -8.08
N VAL A 141 -1.83 2.83 -7.49
CA VAL A 141 -3.09 2.51 -8.19
C VAL A 141 -3.34 3.48 -9.33
N GLY A 142 -3.19 4.79 -9.09
CA GLY A 142 -3.36 5.82 -10.11
C GLY A 142 -2.39 5.64 -11.28
N GLN A 143 -1.12 5.42 -11.00
CA GLN A 143 -0.09 5.16 -12.01
C GLN A 143 -0.41 3.90 -12.84
N GLN A 144 -0.77 2.82 -12.16
CA GLN A 144 -1.08 1.56 -12.83
C GLN A 144 -2.39 1.66 -13.65
N PHE A 145 -3.37 2.40 -13.14
CA PHE A 145 -4.61 2.70 -13.88
C PHE A 145 -4.32 3.47 -15.18
N VAL A 146 -3.47 4.50 -15.13
CA VAL A 146 -3.00 5.23 -16.32
C VAL A 146 -2.28 4.29 -17.29
N SER A 147 -1.46 3.35 -16.79
CA SER A 147 -0.78 2.35 -17.62
C SER A 147 -1.78 1.46 -18.38
N VAL A 148 -2.91 1.08 -17.75
CA VAL A 148 -3.98 0.35 -18.44
C VAL A 148 -4.63 1.21 -19.53
N LEU A 149 -4.91 2.49 -19.25
CA LEU A 149 -5.48 3.41 -20.26
C LEU A 149 -4.57 3.60 -21.46
N VAL A 150 -3.25 3.72 -21.24
CA VAL A 150 -2.26 3.80 -22.32
C VAL A 150 -2.26 2.52 -23.16
N ALA A 151 -2.24 1.37 -22.51
CA ALA A 151 -2.25 0.07 -23.18
C ALA A 151 -3.54 -0.15 -23.98
N GLU A 152 -4.69 0.22 -23.41
CA GLU A 152 -5.99 0.16 -24.09
C GLU A 152 -6.03 1.08 -25.33
N SER A 153 -5.64 2.35 -25.16
CA SER A 153 -5.59 3.31 -26.27
C SER A 153 -4.63 2.85 -27.38
N THR A 154 -3.50 2.24 -27.00
CA THR A 154 -2.52 1.69 -27.96
C THR A 154 -3.10 0.48 -28.69
N LEU A 155 -3.80 -0.41 -28.00
CA LEU A 155 -4.44 -1.58 -28.60
C LEU A 155 -5.54 -1.16 -29.58
N GLN A 156 -6.40 -0.21 -29.20
CA GLN A 156 -7.45 0.32 -30.08
C GLN A 156 -6.85 0.93 -31.36
N PHE A 157 -5.76 1.70 -31.21
CA PHE A 157 -5.06 2.24 -32.38
C PHE A 157 -4.46 1.14 -33.25
N ALA A 158 -3.78 0.15 -32.67
CA ALA A 158 -3.18 -0.95 -33.42
C ALA A 158 -4.24 -1.79 -34.16
N LEU A 159 -5.42 -2.00 -33.57
CA LEU A 159 -6.53 -2.72 -34.22
C LEU A 159 -7.10 -1.94 -35.41
N GLN A 160 -7.28 -0.63 -35.24
CA GLN A 160 -7.76 0.22 -36.34
C GLN A 160 -6.74 0.27 -37.48
N ASP A 161 -5.46 0.45 -37.14
CA ASP A 161 -4.35 0.53 -38.08
C ASP A 161 -4.19 -0.80 -38.86
N LEU A 162 -4.32 -1.94 -38.17
CA LEU A 162 -4.34 -3.27 -38.83
C LEU A 162 -5.50 -3.40 -39.83
N LYS A 163 -6.70 -2.95 -39.44
CA LYS A 163 -7.87 -2.99 -40.32
C LYS A 163 -7.68 -2.12 -41.55
N ASP A 164 -7.24 -0.87 -41.37
CA ASP A 164 -7.00 0.08 -42.48
C ASP A 164 -5.94 -0.46 -43.45
N PHE A 165 -4.86 -1.06 -42.88
CA PHE A 165 -3.81 -1.64 -43.72
C PHE A 165 -4.24 -2.94 -44.42
N GLN A 166 -5.13 -3.76 -43.81
CA GLN A 166 -5.71 -4.93 -44.45
C GLN A 166 -6.53 -4.53 -45.67
N ASP A 167 -7.28 -3.43 -45.62
CA ASP A 167 -8.02 -2.90 -46.74
C ASP A 167 -7.08 -2.42 -47.86
N GLU A 168 -5.94 -1.81 -47.52
CA GLU A 168 -4.90 -1.42 -48.51
C GLU A 168 -4.27 -2.65 -49.18
N VAL A 169 -4.00 -3.73 -48.43
CA VAL A 169 -3.50 -5.01 -49.01
C VAL A 169 -4.51 -5.57 -50.03
N ASN A 170 -5.81 -5.54 -49.72
CA ASN A 170 -6.87 -6.03 -50.57
C ASN A 170 -6.97 -5.20 -51.89
N ILE A 171 -6.85 -3.86 -51.77
CA ILE A 171 -6.80 -2.93 -52.93
C ILE A 171 -5.56 -3.22 -53.77
N SER A 172 -4.40 -3.35 -53.15
CA SER A 172 -3.14 -3.65 -53.84
C SER A 172 -3.14 -4.98 -54.58
N GLU A 173 -3.83 -5.99 -54.07
CA GLU A 173 -4.03 -7.27 -54.76
C GLU A 173 -4.82 -7.11 -56.06
N LEU A 174 -5.89 -6.29 -56.01
CA LEU A 174 -6.69 -6.00 -57.22
C LEU A 174 -5.89 -5.20 -58.24
N GLN A 175 -5.10 -4.23 -57.78
CA GLN A 175 -4.21 -3.41 -58.65
C GLN A 175 -3.13 -4.28 -59.33
N MET A 176 -2.53 -5.22 -58.59
CA MET A 176 -1.57 -6.18 -59.15
C MET A 176 -2.22 -7.05 -60.24
N LYS A 177 -3.42 -7.61 -59.94
CA LYS A 177 -4.18 -8.43 -60.93
C LYS A 177 -4.55 -7.62 -62.18
N ALA A 178 -4.79 -6.32 -62.04
CA ALA A 178 -5.07 -5.41 -63.14
C ALA A 178 -3.78 -4.92 -63.86
N GLY A 179 -2.60 -5.29 -63.40
CA GLY A 179 -1.31 -4.83 -63.96
C GLY A 179 -0.92 -3.39 -63.59
N ALA A 180 -1.62 -2.78 -62.65
CA ALA A 180 -1.38 -1.38 -62.25
C ALA A 180 -0.17 -1.20 -61.30
N ILE A 181 0.19 -2.25 -60.55
CA ILE A 181 1.41 -2.30 -59.72
C ILE A 181 2.18 -3.60 -59.97
N SER A 182 3.48 -3.61 -59.64
CA SER A 182 4.32 -4.80 -59.77
C SER A 182 4.00 -5.85 -58.71
N GLU A 183 4.22 -7.13 -59.03
CA GLU A 183 4.11 -8.20 -58.06
C GLU A 183 5.08 -7.97 -56.86
N GLY A 184 6.29 -7.45 -57.12
CA GLY A 184 7.26 -7.10 -56.09
C GLY A 184 6.75 -6.05 -55.10
N ASP A 185 6.00 -5.06 -55.56
CA ASP A 185 5.40 -4.04 -54.68
C ASP A 185 4.23 -4.58 -53.89
N TYR A 186 3.37 -5.41 -54.50
CA TYR A 186 2.33 -6.13 -53.73
C TYR A 186 2.92 -7.02 -52.64
N LEU A 187 3.98 -7.75 -52.90
CA LEU A 187 4.62 -8.60 -51.89
C LEU A 187 5.24 -7.78 -50.76
N LYS A 188 5.80 -6.60 -51.03
CA LYS A 188 6.29 -5.68 -49.97
C LYS A 188 5.16 -5.18 -49.08
N ILE A 189 4.02 -4.77 -49.66
CA ILE A 189 2.82 -4.36 -48.92
C ILE A 189 2.30 -5.52 -48.07
N LYS A 190 2.17 -6.72 -48.66
CA LYS A 190 1.72 -7.91 -47.94
C LYS A 190 2.63 -8.33 -46.79
N LEU A 191 3.95 -8.22 -46.94
CA LEU A 191 4.91 -8.48 -45.87
C LEU A 191 4.79 -7.46 -44.73
N GLN A 192 4.50 -6.20 -45.05
CA GLN A 192 4.29 -5.17 -44.02
C GLN A 192 3.08 -5.49 -43.13
N LEU A 193 2.04 -6.20 -43.60
CA LEU A 193 0.89 -6.62 -42.80
C LEU A 193 1.29 -7.43 -41.57
N LEU A 194 2.36 -8.23 -41.66
CA LEU A 194 2.86 -9.02 -40.54
C LEU A 194 3.28 -8.11 -39.36
N GLN A 195 3.85 -6.93 -39.64
CA GLN A 195 4.21 -5.97 -38.59
C GLN A 195 2.97 -5.49 -37.83
N PHE A 196 1.88 -5.16 -38.51
CA PHE A 196 0.63 -4.72 -37.88
C PHE A 196 0.00 -5.82 -37.02
N GLN A 197 0.05 -7.07 -37.48
CA GLN A 197 -0.42 -8.23 -36.70
C GLN A 197 0.41 -8.42 -35.42
N THR A 198 1.74 -8.24 -35.54
CA THR A 198 2.66 -8.31 -34.40
C THR A 198 2.41 -7.16 -33.41
N ASP A 199 2.16 -5.96 -33.90
CA ASP A 199 1.86 -4.79 -33.09
C ASP A 199 0.56 -4.99 -32.28
N VAL A 200 -0.50 -5.53 -32.90
CA VAL A 200 -1.74 -5.88 -32.19
C VAL A 200 -1.49 -6.93 -31.12
N SER A 201 -0.70 -7.96 -31.42
CA SER A 201 -0.38 -9.01 -30.43
C SER A 201 0.40 -8.45 -29.23
N SER A 202 1.37 -7.58 -29.49
CA SER A 202 2.17 -6.90 -28.47
C SER A 202 1.33 -5.94 -27.62
N ALA A 203 0.45 -5.15 -28.24
CA ALA A 203 -0.44 -4.23 -27.53
C ALA A 203 -1.47 -4.98 -26.67
N ARG A 204 -1.99 -6.11 -27.16
CA ARG A 204 -2.90 -6.97 -26.38
C ARG A 204 -2.20 -7.55 -25.16
N LEU A 205 -0.96 -8.04 -25.30
CA LEU A 205 -0.17 -8.53 -24.19
C LEU A 205 0.08 -7.41 -23.15
N ALA A 206 0.46 -6.21 -23.61
CA ALA A 206 0.68 -5.07 -22.73
C ALA A 206 -0.58 -4.70 -21.92
N LYS A 207 -1.77 -4.70 -22.55
CA LYS A 207 -3.04 -4.49 -21.83
C LYS A 207 -3.28 -5.55 -20.76
N VAL A 208 -3.12 -6.82 -21.10
CA VAL A 208 -3.31 -7.92 -20.12
C VAL A 208 -2.35 -7.79 -18.96
N GLN A 209 -1.07 -7.52 -19.22
CA GLN A 209 -0.07 -7.32 -18.16
C GLN A 209 -0.40 -6.12 -17.28
N ALA A 210 -0.83 -5.01 -17.85
CA ALA A 210 -1.23 -3.83 -17.09
C ALA A 210 -2.46 -4.11 -16.20
N LEU A 211 -3.46 -4.86 -16.68
CA LEU A 211 -4.62 -5.28 -15.88
C LEU A 211 -4.22 -6.23 -14.75
N VAL A 212 -3.32 -7.19 -15.00
CA VAL A 212 -2.83 -8.11 -13.96
C VAL A 212 -2.11 -7.34 -12.85
N SER A 213 -1.24 -6.39 -13.20
CA SER A 213 -0.55 -5.55 -12.22
C SER A 213 -1.51 -4.64 -11.45
N LEU A 214 -2.56 -4.12 -12.09
CA LEU A 214 -3.60 -3.37 -11.40
C LEU A 214 -4.36 -4.26 -10.43
N ARG A 215 -4.73 -5.49 -10.84
CA ARG A 215 -5.44 -6.45 -9.99
C ARG A 215 -4.66 -6.80 -8.71
N GLU A 216 -3.33 -6.89 -8.80
CA GLU A 216 -2.47 -7.10 -7.63
C GLU A 216 -2.63 -5.97 -6.60
N LEU A 217 -2.67 -4.72 -7.05
CA LEU A 217 -2.87 -3.57 -6.16
C LEU A 217 -4.28 -3.53 -5.57
N LEU A 218 -5.30 -3.92 -6.35
CA LEU A 218 -6.70 -3.95 -5.90
C LEU A 218 -6.98 -5.11 -4.93
N GLY A 219 -6.20 -6.19 -5.00
CA GLY A 219 -6.42 -7.46 -4.32
C GLY A 219 -7.14 -8.47 -5.22
N TYR A 220 -6.54 -9.65 -5.39
CA TYR A 220 -7.02 -10.69 -6.31
C TYR A 220 -8.46 -11.15 -6.05
N ASP A 221 -8.89 -11.13 -4.78
CA ASP A 221 -10.23 -11.55 -4.35
C ASP A 221 -11.29 -10.44 -4.54
N ALA A 222 -10.87 -9.21 -4.73
CA ALA A 222 -11.77 -8.05 -4.83
C ALA A 222 -12.32 -7.83 -6.24
N VAL A 223 -11.64 -8.35 -7.26
CA VAL A 223 -11.96 -8.09 -8.66
C VAL A 223 -11.94 -9.38 -9.46
N PRO A 224 -12.96 -9.65 -10.32
CA PRO A 224 -12.97 -10.82 -11.18
C PRO A 224 -11.80 -10.79 -12.17
N GLU A 225 -11.46 -11.94 -12.74
CA GLU A 225 -10.37 -12.05 -13.71
C GLU A 225 -10.63 -11.25 -15.00
N ASN A 226 -11.89 -11.16 -15.41
CA ASN A 226 -12.36 -10.49 -16.63
C ASN A 226 -12.83 -9.04 -16.38
N PHE A 227 -12.17 -8.29 -15.47
CA PHE A 227 -12.46 -6.88 -15.31
C PHE A 227 -11.74 -6.03 -16.36
N ASP A 228 -12.22 -4.80 -16.55
CA ASP A 228 -11.57 -3.78 -17.34
C ASP A 228 -11.73 -2.40 -16.67
N VAL A 229 -11.08 -1.38 -17.19
CA VAL A 229 -11.16 -0.03 -16.64
C VAL A 229 -12.05 0.86 -17.52
N ILE A 230 -12.69 1.86 -16.88
CA ILE A 230 -13.41 2.91 -17.57
C ILE A 230 -12.69 4.25 -17.38
N GLY A 231 -12.32 4.88 -18.47
CA GLY A 231 -11.63 6.16 -18.50
C GLY A 231 -11.01 6.42 -19.85
N GLU A 232 -10.52 7.61 -20.04
CA GLU A 232 -9.86 8.04 -21.27
C GLU A 232 -8.56 8.78 -20.94
N LEU A 233 -7.59 8.70 -21.87
CA LEU A 233 -6.42 9.56 -21.80
C LEU A 233 -6.86 11.01 -22.07
N SER A 234 -6.80 11.84 -21.06
CA SER A 234 -7.24 13.23 -21.15
C SER A 234 -6.12 14.19 -20.78
N TYR A 235 -6.12 15.33 -21.43
CA TYR A 235 -5.20 16.43 -21.15
C TYR A 235 -5.97 17.63 -20.62
N GLN A 236 -5.69 18.01 -19.36
CA GLN A 236 -6.25 19.18 -18.72
C GLN A 236 -5.13 19.92 -17.96
N PRO A 237 -4.63 21.04 -18.51
CA PRO A 237 -3.51 21.76 -17.90
C PRO A 237 -3.89 22.33 -16.54
N ILE A 238 -3.00 22.11 -15.55
CA ILE A 238 -3.16 22.62 -14.19
C ILE A 238 -2.47 23.98 -14.05
N ARG A 239 -3.12 24.93 -13.36
CA ARG A 239 -2.65 26.29 -13.12
C ARG A 239 -2.31 26.54 -11.65
N ALA A 240 -1.70 25.57 -10.96
CA ALA A 240 -1.25 25.75 -9.59
C ALA A 240 0.15 26.39 -9.54
N LYS A 241 0.43 27.16 -8.48
CA LYS A 241 1.76 27.70 -8.23
C LYS A 241 2.54 26.77 -7.31
N LEU A 242 3.86 26.69 -7.53
CA LEU A 242 4.74 25.82 -6.74
C LEU A 242 4.66 26.15 -5.25
N ASP A 243 4.77 27.42 -4.87
CA ASP A 243 4.79 27.85 -3.46
C ASP A 243 3.49 27.44 -2.72
N ASP A 244 2.33 27.51 -3.39
CA ASP A 244 1.05 27.11 -2.81
C ASP A 244 0.99 25.58 -2.60
N LEU A 245 1.56 24.81 -3.52
CA LEU A 245 1.63 23.36 -3.44
C LEU A 245 2.60 22.90 -2.33
N GLU A 246 3.75 23.55 -2.18
CA GLU A 246 4.71 23.29 -1.11
C GLU A 246 4.11 23.56 0.26
N ALA A 247 3.44 24.72 0.45
CA ALA A 247 2.75 25.03 1.68
C ALA A 247 1.63 24.01 2.01
N LYS A 248 0.87 23.59 1.00
CA LYS A 248 -0.19 22.57 1.11
C LYS A 248 0.38 21.20 1.49
N ALA A 249 1.53 20.82 0.92
CA ALA A 249 2.20 19.55 1.19
C ALA A 249 2.65 19.45 2.67
N LEU A 250 3.30 20.47 3.21
CA LEU A 250 3.69 20.51 4.61
C LEU A 250 2.51 20.43 5.59
N GLN A 251 1.30 20.81 5.17
CA GLN A 251 0.09 20.70 5.98
C GLN A 251 -0.60 19.34 5.86
N GLN A 252 -0.54 18.68 4.70
CA GLN A 252 -1.37 17.53 4.41
C GLN A 252 -0.63 16.19 4.37
N ARG A 253 0.70 16.19 4.17
CA ARG A 253 1.46 14.95 4.05
C ARG A 253 1.54 14.18 5.38
N PRO A 254 1.13 12.89 5.37
CA PRO A 254 1.15 12.07 6.58
C PRO A 254 2.56 11.74 7.08
N ASP A 255 3.56 11.62 6.19
CA ASP A 255 4.97 11.38 6.57
C ASP A 255 5.57 12.58 7.34
N TYR A 256 5.30 13.80 6.90
CA TYR A 256 5.70 15.00 7.64
C TYR A 256 4.99 15.05 9.00
N ARG A 257 3.69 14.73 9.01
CA ARG A 257 2.93 14.62 10.27
C ARG A 257 3.46 13.53 11.20
N ALA A 258 3.91 12.39 10.66
CA ALA A 258 4.56 11.34 11.45
C ALA A 258 5.86 11.81 12.10
N ALA A 259 6.67 12.60 11.37
CA ALA A 259 7.89 13.18 11.90
C ALA A 259 7.63 14.20 13.03
N GLU A 260 6.62 15.08 12.90
CA GLU A 260 6.19 15.98 13.98
C GLU A 260 5.72 15.23 15.23
N LEU A 261 4.91 14.18 15.04
CA LEU A 261 4.46 13.32 16.13
C LEU A 261 5.62 12.55 16.77
N GLY A 262 6.64 12.21 15.99
CA GLY A 262 7.88 11.60 16.45
C GLY A 262 8.61 12.44 17.50
N ILE A 263 8.64 13.77 17.34
CA ILE A 263 9.17 14.70 18.35
C ILE A 263 8.35 14.60 19.65
N THR A 264 7.03 14.57 19.53
CA THR A 264 6.13 14.45 20.70
C THR A 264 6.35 13.12 21.43
N ALA A 265 6.48 12.01 20.69
CA ALA A 265 6.78 10.69 21.22
C ALA A 265 8.15 10.67 21.93
N ALA A 266 9.20 11.26 21.33
CA ALA A 266 10.52 11.36 21.94
C ALA A 266 10.50 12.18 23.25
N GLN A 267 9.72 13.27 23.31
CA GLN A 267 9.52 14.03 24.53
C GLN A 267 8.82 13.20 25.62
N SER A 268 7.88 12.35 25.26
CA SER A 268 7.21 11.45 26.20
C SER A 268 8.14 10.37 26.72
N GLN A 269 9.07 9.87 25.92
CA GLN A 269 10.12 8.94 26.34
C GLN A 269 11.07 9.60 27.36
N ILE A 270 11.44 10.87 27.19
CA ILE A 270 12.23 11.61 28.19
C ILE A 270 11.47 11.70 29.52
N ARG A 271 10.16 12.01 29.47
CA ARG A 271 9.31 12.06 30.68
C ARG A 271 9.23 10.70 31.38
N LEU A 272 9.13 9.63 30.62
CA LEU A 272 9.15 8.25 31.12
C LEU A 272 10.51 7.91 31.74
N ALA A 273 11.62 8.19 31.06
CA ALA A 273 12.97 7.93 31.58
C ALA A 273 13.23 8.65 32.90
N LYS A 274 12.77 9.91 33.03
CA LYS A 274 12.82 10.69 34.27
C LYS A 274 11.91 10.11 35.36
N ALA A 275 10.74 9.57 35.00
CA ALA A 275 9.87 8.92 35.98
C ALA A 275 10.48 7.62 36.48
N ASN A 276 11.12 6.83 35.61
CA ASN A 276 11.81 5.59 35.96
C ASN A 276 13.01 5.82 36.90
N ALA A 277 13.59 7.00 36.90
CA ALA A 277 14.62 7.40 37.89
C ALA A 277 14.08 7.59 39.32
N LYS A 278 12.74 7.62 39.50
CA LYS A 278 12.13 7.71 40.83
C LYS A 278 12.11 6.34 41.48
N VAL A 279 12.46 6.29 42.75
CA VAL A 279 12.49 5.05 43.49
C VAL A 279 11.07 4.57 43.79
N ASP A 280 10.82 3.28 43.59
CA ASP A 280 9.59 2.61 43.97
C ASP A 280 9.72 2.03 45.39
N VAL A 281 8.60 1.70 45.98
CA VAL A 281 8.56 1.07 47.30
C VAL A 281 7.88 -0.26 47.18
N ASN A 282 8.56 -1.34 47.58
CA ASN A 282 7.95 -2.66 47.71
C ASN A 282 7.50 -2.84 49.15
N GLY A 283 6.18 -2.94 49.38
CA GLY A 283 5.60 -3.27 50.66
C GLY A 283 5.34 -4.78 50.76
N THR A 284 5.76 -5.42 51.82
CA THR A 284 5.54 -6.83 52.06
C THR A 284 4.89 -7.03 53.42
N TYR A 285 3.85 -7.85 53.48
CA TYR A 285 3.26 -8.39 54.70
C TYR A 285 3.55 -9.88 54.73
N ASP A 286 4.19 -10.34 55.80
CA ASP A 286 4.48 -11.76 56.04
C ASP A 286 3.82 -12.23 57.32
N PHE A 287 3.19 -13.41 57.24
CA PHE A 287 2.82 -14.23 58.38
C PHE A 287 3.86 -15.33 58.52
N THR A 288 4.42 -15.43 59.71
CA THR A 288 5.47 -16.39 60.07
C THR A 288 4.98 -17.30 61.20
N HIS A 289 5.10 -18.60 61.03
CA HIS A 289 5.01 -19.58 62.11
C HIS A 289 6.41 -20.12 62.37
N VAL A 290 6.91 -19.99 63.60
CA VAL A 290 8.24 -20.45 63.94
C VAL A 290 8.25 -20.86 65.41
N SER A 291 8.77 -22.06 65.76
CA SER A 291 8.89 -22.61 67.14
C SER A 291 7.57 -22.55 67.89
N GLY A 292 6.44 -22.92 67.26
CA GLY A 292 5.10 -22.91 67.82
C GLY A 292 4.46 -21.54 68.02
N GLU A 293 5.13 -20.46 67.63
CA GLU A 293 4.65 -19.08 67.73
C GLU A 293 4.24 -18.49 66.39
N ASN A 294 3.18 -17.68 66.39
CA ASN A 294 2.70 -16.97 65.21
C ASN A 294 3.09 -15.49 65.29
N ALA A 295 3.70 -14.99 64.25
CA ALA A 295 4.09 -13.60 64.14
C ALA A 295 3.62 -12.99 62.80
N ALA A 296 3.49 -11.66 62.76
CA ALA A 296 3.27 -10.92 61.52
C ALA A 296 4.33 -9.84 61.38
N SER A 297 4.85 -9.71 60.19
CA SER A 297 5.88 -8.71 59.86
C SER A 297 5.45 -7.81 58.69
N ILE A 298 5.84 -6.57 58.72
CA ILE A 298 5.64 -5.61 57.65
C ILE A 298 7.01 -5.07 57.24
N PHE A 299 7.31 -5.20 55.95
CA PHE A 299 8.55 -4.68 55.38
C PHE A 299 8.24 -3.61 54.30
N ALA A 300 9.11 -2.61 54.23
CA ALA A 300 9.14 -1.64 53.15
C ALA A 300 10.54 -1.61 52.58
N ASN A 301 10.71 -2.13 51.38
CA ASN A 301 11.98 -2.22 50.68
C ASN A 301 12.02 -1.21 49.54
N PHE A 302 13.10 -0.49 49.40
CA PHE A 302 13.35 0.48 48.34
C PHE A 302 14.82 0.55 47.96
N GLU A 303 15.10 0.74 46.69
CA GLU A 303 16.48 0.90 46.22
C GLU A 303 17.00 2.28 46.56
N LEU A 304 18.27 2.37 46.97
CA LEU A 304 18.97 3.64 47.15
C LEU A 304 19.67 4.03 45.86
N PRO A 305 19.29 5.11 45.15
CA PRO A 305 19.82 5.48 43.86
C PRO A 305 21.20 6.18 43.99
N ILE A 306 22.21 5.46 44.54
CA ILE A 306 23.55 5.98 44.75
C ILE A 306 24.30 5.99 43.43
N PHE A 307 24.32 4.88 42.71
CA PHE A 307 25.10 4.69 41.46
C PHE A 307 24.22 4.84 40.23
N ASN A 308 23.05 4.21 40.20
CA ASN A 308 22.10 4.22 39.09
C ASN A 308 20.93 5.15 39.40
N ARG A 309 20.88 6.28 38.70
CA ARG A 309 19.78 7.26 38.71
C ARG A 309 19.09 7.34 37.36
N ASN A 310 19.19 6.27 36.55
CA ASN A 310 18.72 6.22 35.18
C ASN A 310 19.33 7.29 34.26
N GLN A 311 20.54 7.79 34.63
CA GLN A 311 21.20 8.90 33.93
C GLN A 311 21.53 8.56 32.47
N GLY A 312 21.92 7.30 32.19
CA GLY A 312 22.23 6.87 30.84
C GLY A 312 21.00 6.90 29.95
N GLU A 313 19.86 6.35 30.41
CA GLU A 313 18.61 6.33 29.65
C GLU A 313 18.02 7.74 29.47
N ILE A 314 18.15 8.61 30.48
CA ILE A 314 17.77 10.03 30.37
C ILE A 314 18.63 10.72 29.30
N ALA A 315 19.93 10.47 29.24
CA ALA A 315 20.81 11.01 28.21
C ALA A 315 20.47 10.45 26.82
N ARG A 316 20.28 9.11 26.71
CA ARG A 316 19.87 8.44 25.46
C ARG A 316 18.60 9.05 24.89
N THR A 317 17.56 9.22 25.72
CA THR A 317 16.27 9.78 25.27
C THR A 317 16.36 11.27 24.90
N ARG A 318 17.29 12.03 25.46
CA ARG A 318 17.57 13.42 25.03
C ARG A 318 18.19 13.43 23.62
N TYR A 319 19.18 12.57 23.35
CA TYR A 319 19.74 12.44 22.00
C TYR A 319 18.72 11.93 20.99
N ALA A 320 17.82 11.03 21.40
CA ALA A 320 16.71 10.59 20.57
C ALA A 320 15.74 11.73 20.21
N LEU A 321 15.53 12.69 21.11
CA LEU A 321 14.77 13.91 20.79
C LEU A 321 15.48 14.76 19.74
N THR A 322 16.80 14.99 19.88
CA THR A 322 17.58 15.71 18.87
C THR A 322 17.50 14.98 17.52
N GLN A 323 17.66 13.65 17.51
CA GLN A 323 17.51 12.85 16.31
C GLN A 323 16.12 13.02 15.66
N ALA A 324 15.04 13.04 16.46
CA ALA A 324 13.69 13.24 15.94
C ALA A 324 13.49 14.65 15.33
N GLN A 325 14.14 15.66 15.90
CA GLN A 325 14.11 17.02 15.36
C GLN A 325 14.83 17.12 14.01
N GLU A 326 16.05 16.55 13.91
CA GLU A 326 16.79 16.50 12.64
C GLU A 326 16.05 15.67 11.58
N GLN A 327 15.41 14.57 11.98
CA GLN A 327 14.58 13.75 11.07
C GLN A 327 13.37 14.53 10.56
N GLN A 328 12.72 15.33 11.39
CA GLN A 328 11.60 16.18 10.96
C GLN A 328 12.07 17.23 9.95
N GLN A 329 13.23 17.86 10.17
CA GLN A 329 13.81 18.81 9.21
C GLN A 329 14.15 18.12 7.89
N SER A 330 14.81 16.97 7.94
CA SER A 330 15.12 16.15 6.76
C SER A 330 13.86 15.74 5.98
N THR A 331 12.79 15.39 6.70
CA THR A 331 11.50 15.07 6.06
C THR A 331 10.89 16.30 5.40
N SER A 332 10.99 17.49 6.04
CA SER A 332 10.55 18.74 5.43
C SER A 332 11.28 19.02 4.10
N ASP A 333 12.60 18.87 4.09
CA ASP A 333 13.41 19.09 2.89
C ASP A 333 13.04 18.07 1.78
N THR A 334 12.77 16.81 2.15
CA THR A 334 12.29 15.78 1.22
C THR A 334 10.92 16.14 0.64
N VAL A 335 9.98 16.60 1.47
CA VAL A 335 8.64 17.04 1.02
C VAL A 335 8.74 18.13 -0.02
N LEU A 336 9.54 19.18 0.25
CA LEU A 336 9.74 20.30 -0.68
C LEU A 336 10.39 19.84 -1.98
N SER A 337 11.40 18.97 -1.89
CA SER A 337 12.07 18.39 -3.06
C SER A 337 11.12 17.54 -3.92
N ASP A 338 10.30 16.70 -3.28
CA ASP A 338 9.32 15.85 -3.98
C ASP A 338 8.30 16.70 -4.76
N VAL A 339 7.75 17.75 -4.10
CA VAL A 339 6.79 18.66 -4.75
C VAL A 339 7.43 19.40 -5.91
N ALA A 340 8.64 19.94 -5.73
CA ALA A 340 9.35 20.65 -6.77
C ALA A 340 9.65 19.74 -7.98
N ASN A 341 10.14 18.53 -7.73
CA ASN A 341 10.44 17.55 -8.77
C ASN A 341 9.18 17.11 -9.54
N ALA A 342 8.09 16.78 -8.81
CA ALA A 342 6.82 16.39 -9.42
C ALA A 342 6.19 17.54 -10.23
N TYR A 343 6.29 18.77 -9.74
CA TYR A 343 5.82 19.95 -10.46
C TYR A 343 6.59 20.19 -11.76
N GLN A 344 7.92 20.08 -11.73
CA GLN A 344 8.75 20.21 -12.93
C GLN A 344 8.50 19.07 -13.93
N ALA A 345 8.33 17.83 -13.43
CA ALA A 345 7.97 16.70 -14.28
C ALA A 345 6.62 16.91 -14.98
N LEU A 346 5.61 17.37 -14.23
CA LEU A 346 4.29 17.70 -14.81
C LEU A 346 4.41 18.81 -15.87
N ARG A 347 5.16 19.87 -15.58
CA ARG A 347 5.38 20.98 -16.50
C ARG A 347 6.07 20.53 -17.79
N SER A 348 7.12 19.73 -17.68
CA SER A 348 7.83 19.20 -18.85
C SER A 348 6.93 18.30 -19.72
N ASN A 349 6.15 17.40 -19.07
CA ASN A 349 5.20 16.56 -19.80
C ASN A 349 4.05 17.38 -20.44
N ASN A 350 3.62 18.48 -19.79
CA ASN A 350 2.68 19.42 -20.36
C ASN A 350 3.21 20.03 -21.66
N GLU A 351 4.44 20.53 -21.65
CA GLU A 351 5.10 21.10 -22.85
C GLU A 351 5.17 20.08 -23.99
N ILE A 352 5.47 18.81 -23.68
CA ILE A 352 5.51 17.72 -24.69
C ILE A 352 4.12 17.47 -25.28
N VAL A 353 3.07 17.40 -24.47
CA VAL A 353 1.70 17.20 -24.98
C VAL A 353 1.26 18.38 -25.84
N GLU A 354 1.59 19.61 -25.45
CA GLU A 354 1.30 20.81 -26.23
C GLU A 354 1.98 20.81 -27.60
N LEU A 355 3.22 20.32 -27.71
CA LEU A 355 3.90 20.16 -29.00
C LEU A 355 3.09 19.28 -29.97
N TYR A 356 2.59 18.12 -29.48
CA TYR A 356 1.78 17.23 -30.32
C TYR A 356 0.45 17.86 -30.74
N THR A 357 -0.22 18.54 -29.82
CA THR A 357 -1.55 19.12 -30.04
C THR A 357 -1.49 20.45 -30.85
N SER A 358 -0.38 21.16 -30.82
CA SER A 358 -0.19 22.44 -31.58
C SER A 358 -0.09 22.29 -33.09
N GLY A 359 -0.11 21.06 -33.61
CA GLY A 359 -0.14 20.82 -35.07
C GLY A 359 0.68 19.64 -35.57
N TYR A 360 1.63 19.11 -34.80
CA TYR A 360 2.48 17.98 -35.23
C TYR A 360 1.70 16.73 -35.62
N LEU A 361 0.66 16.38 -34.88
CA LEU A 361 -0.20 15.24 -35.20
C LEU A 361 -0.92 15.44 -36.53
N LYS A 362 -1.43 16.66 -36.77
CA LYS A 362 -2.08 16.99 -38.02
C LYS A 362 -1.10 16.96 -39.17
N GLN A 363 0.10 17.54 -39.03
CA GLN A 363 1.13 17.52 -40.06
C GLN A 363 1.56 16.09 -40.42
N ALA A 364 1.70 15.20 -39.43
CA ALA A 364 2.01 13.78 -39.65
C ALA A 364 0.87 13.09 -40.44
N GLN A 365 -0.39 13.38 -40.10
CA GLN A 365 -1.55 12.87 -40.79
C GLN A 365 -1.63 13.40 -42.23
N ASP A 366 -1.52 14.70 -42.41
CA ASP A 366 -1.57 15.35 -43.72
C ASP A 366 -0.44 14.81 -44.63
N SER A 367 0.77 14.62 -44.08
CA SER A 367 1.90 14.02 -44.81
C SER A 367 1.59 12.60 -45.31
N ARG A 368 1.00 11.76 -44.44
CA ARG A 368 0.56 10.40 -44.81
C ARG A 368 -0.49 10.46 -45.90
N ASP A 369 -1.53 11.26 -45.72
CA ASP A 369 -2.67 11.34 -46.64
C ASP A 369 -2.25 11.88 -48.03
N ILE A 370 -1.35 12.85 -48.07
CA ILE A 370 -0.77 13.38 -49.34
C ILE A 370 0.07 12.29 -50.01
N SER A 371 0.93 11.59 -49.26
CA SER A 371 1.80 10.54 -49.83
C SER A 371 0.99 9.34 -50.33
N GLU A 372 -0.08 8.95 -49.62
CA GLU A 372 -1.00 7.92 -50.02
C GLU A 372 -1.74 8.28 -51.33
N TYR A 373 -2.25 9.53 -51.41
CA TYR A 373 -2.92 10.03 -52.61
C TYR A 373 -1.99 10.07 -53.81
N ALA A 374 -0.75 10.58 -53.62
CA ALA A 374 0.26 10.65 -54.67
C ALA A 374 0.68 9.26 -55.16
N TYR A 375 0.86 8.31 -54.25
CA TYR A 375 1.16 6.90 -54.58
C TYR A 375 0.02 6.26 -55.40
N LYS A 376 -1.23 6.40 -54.97
CA LYS A 376 -2.40 5.88 -55.71
C LYS A 376 -2.57 6.47 -57.13
N ARG A 377 -1.98 7.62 -57.36
CA ARG A 377 -1.95 8.29 -58.69
C ARG A 377 -0.68 8.05 -59.50
N GLY A 378 0.27 7.26 -58.97
CA GLY A 378 1.55 7.00 -59.59
C GLY A 378 2.51 8.19 -59.57
N ALA A 379 2.25 9.22 -58.77
CA ALA A 379 3.06 10.43 -58.64
C ALA A 379 4.11 10.33 -57.49
N ALA A 380 4.03 9.33 -56.62
CA ALA A 380 5.02 9.02 -55.58
C ALA A 380 5.35 7.53 -55.57
N SER A 381 6.52 7.18 -55.02
CA SER A 381 6.91 5.77 -54.88
C SER A 381 6.18 5.10 -53.70
N LEU A 382 6.11 3.77 -53.72
CA LEU A 382 5.64 2.98 -52.58
C LEU A 382 6.47 3.27 -51.32
N LEU A 383 7.78 3.48 -51.48
CA LEU A 383 8.68 3.78 -50.35
C LEU A 383 8.30 5.08 -49.65
N ASP A 384 7.99 6.12 -50.40
CA ASP A 384 7.58 7.44 -49.85
C ASP A 384 6.28 7.33 -49.06
N TYR A 385 5.31 6.56 -49.57
CA TYR A 385 4.05 6.29 -48.87
C TYR A 385 4.29 5.50 -47.55
N LEU A 386 5.05 4.39 -47.60
CA LEU A 386 5.32 3.58 -46.44
C LEU A 386 6.12 4.33 -45.37
N ASP A 387 7.01 5.24 -45.76
CA ASP A 387 7.77 6.06 -44.84
C ASP A 387 6.90 7.13 -44.15
N ALA A 388 6.01 7.78 -44.90
CA ALA A 388 5.03 8.72 -44.35
C ALA A 388 4.04 8.00 -43.39
N ALA A 389 3.55 6.80 -43.76
CA ALA A 389 2.69 5.99 -42.92
C ALA A 389 3.39 5.58 -41.61
N ARG A 390 4.67 5.19 -41.68
CA ARG A 390 5.48 4.85 -40.50
C ARG A 390 5.66 6.06 -39.59
N SER A 391 5.96 7.22 -40.13
CA SER A 391 6.12 8.47 -39.40
C SER A 391 4.82 8.90 -38.70
N TYR A 392 3.68 8.77 -39.34
CA TYR A 392 2.36 9.03 -38.76
C TYR A 392 2.09 8.09 -37.57
N ARG A 393 2.32 6.78 -37.73
CA ARG A 393 2.16 5.79 -36.67
C ARG A 393 3.05 6.10 -35.45
N ALA A 394 4.32 6.41 -35.70
CA ALA A 394 5.26 6.78 -34.64
C ALA A 394 4.77 8.02 -33.86
N ALA A 395 4.29 9.06 -34.58
CA ALA A 395 3.74 10.26 -33.94
C ALA A 395 2.48 9.94 -33.09
N GLN A 396 1.59 9.10 -33.58
CA GLN A 396 0.37 8.68 -32.87
C GLN A 396 0.68 7.87 -31.58
N LEU A 397 1.64 6.96 -31.63
CA LEU A 397 2.07 6.18 -30.47
C LEU A 397 2.80 7.07 -29.46
N ALA A 398 3.68 7.95 -29.92
CA ALA A 398 4.39 8.88 -29.06
C ALA A 398 3.45 9.87 -28.35
N TYR A 399 2.40 10.32 -29.01
CA TYR A 399 1.37 11.18 -28.39
C TYR A 399 0.61 10.44 -27.28
N ARG A 400 0.21 9.17 -27.48
CA ARG A 400 -0.45 8.36 -26.43
C ARG A 400 0.46 8.17 -25.24
N GLN A 401 1.74 7.92 -25.49
CA GLN A 401 2.74 7.82 -24.44
C GLN A 401 2.93 9.15 -23.70
N ALA A 402 2.95 10.28 -24.42
CA ALA A 402 3.05 11.62 -23.81
C ALA A 402 1.84 11.93 -22.91
N LEU A 403 0.62 11.59 -23.35
CA LEU A 403 -0.59 11.71 -22.52
C LEU A 403 -0.50 10.84 -21.26
N GLY A 404 -0.05 9.59 -21.39
CA GLY A 404 0.17 8.70 -20.26
C GLY A 404 1.20 9.24 -19.28
N SER A 405 2.32 9.77 -19.78
CA SER A 405 3.37 10.39 -18.97
C SER A 405 2.86 11.64 -18.25
N TYR A 406 2.06 12.46 -18.92
CA TYR A 406 1.41 13.63 -18.31
C TYR A 406 0.47 13.23 -17.17
N MET A 407 -0.43 12.26 -17.41
CA MET A 407 -1.36 11.79 -16.39
C MET A 407 -0.64 11.13 -15.20
N THR A 408 0.45 10.39 -15.46
CA THR A 408 1.29 9.82 -14.41
C THR A 408 1.99 10.91 -13.59
N ALA A 409 2.54 11.93 -14.23
CA ALA A 409 3.16 13.07 -13.55
C ALA A 409 2.12 13.87 -12.73
N LEU A 410 0.88 13.91 -13.17
CA LEU A 410 -0.22 14.50 -12.43
C LEU A 410 -0.54 13.72 -11.15
N GLU A 411 -0.63 12.39 -11.23
CA GLU A 411 -0.82 11.55 -10.04
C GLU A 411 0.39 11.66 -9.09
N GLN A 412 1.61 11.74 -9.62
CA GLN A 412 2.82 11.96 -8.83
C GLN A 412 2.79 13.32 -8.09
N LEU A 413 2.29 14.38 -8.73
CA LEU A 413 2.14 15.67 -8.06
C LEU A 413 1.07 15.61 -6.96
N LYS A 414 -0.05 14.91 -7.18
CA LYS A 414 -1.07 14.67 -6.15
C LYS A 414 -0.49 13.91 -4.95
N GLU A 415 0.34 12.91 -5.19
CA GLU A 415 1.06 12.19 -4.14
C GLU A 415 2.02 13.09 -3.39
N ALA A 416 2.86 13.85 -4.10
CA ALA A 416 3.85 14.75 -3.51
C ALA A 416 3.22 15.83 -2.64
N VAL A 417 2.05 16.34 -3.04
CA VAL A 417 1.29 17.32 -2.24
C VAL A 417 0.45 16.67 -1.13
N GLY A 418 0.20 15.37 -1.22
CA GLY A 418 -0.60 14.65 -0.21
C GLY A 418 -2.13 14.82 -0.38
N THR A 419 -2.60 15.29 -1.55
CA THR A 419 -4.03 15.50 -1.81
C THR A 419 -4.40 15.20 -3.25
N ARG A 420 -5.61 14.71 -3.47
CA ARG A 420 -6.16 14.53 -4.83
C ARG A 420 -6.69 15.83 -5.45
N ASN A 421 -6.94 16.86 -4.65
CA ASN A 421 -7.40 18.16 -5.11
C ASN A 421 -6.24 19.16 -5.11
N LEU A 422 -5.75 19.52 -6.30
CA LEU A 422 -4.65 20.47 -6.52
C LEU A 422 -5.13 21.93 -6.76
N GLN A 423 -6.44 22.14 -6.80
CA GLN A 423 -7.06 23.47 -6.97
C GLN A 423 -7.17 24.22 -5.66
#